data_8762b8cd89efad038b3a73bdd5c630dc
#
_entry.id   8762b8cd89efad038b3a73bdd5c630dc
#
_cell.length_a   1.000
_cell.length_b   1.000
_cell.length_c   1.000
_cell.angle_alpha   90.00
_cell.angle_beta   90.00
_cell.angle_gamma   90.00
#
_symmetry.space_group_name_H-M   'P 1'
#
loop_
_entity.id
_entity.type
_entity.pdbx_description
1 polymer ?
#
loop_
_entity_poly.entity_id
_entity_poly.type
_entity_poly.pdbx_seq_one_letter_code
_entity_poly.pdbx_strand_id
1 'polypeptide(L)'
;MESLESVEPQSGRTVRVGERDIYVVEMGDGPPLVMLHGGGPGASGMPNFARNASVLSRSFRLIVPDMPGYGRSTKGVDRNDPFGDLARSMLGLLDALNVGKAHLLGNSLGGAAALRLAIEAPDRVDRLVLLGPGGIDSSRRPPTEGLLHLLDYYSGEGPTREKCEQFLRKDLVFDGAALPDAVIDARYAASLDPEVIANPPLVRPKDLPDPRVLDLTLDPRLGALEAPTLVLWGVEDRVNPASGGPSLQARMPNCDLYLFSRTGHWVQWERAAEFNAATIAHLSLSA
;
A
#
# COMPACT_ATOMS: atom_id res chain seq x y z
N MET A 1 -19.98 9.72 -17.56
CA MET A 1 -18.64 10.39 -17.64
C MET A 1 -18.64 11.39 -16.50
N GLU A 2 -18.39 10.93 -15.27
CA GLU A 2 -18.22 11.83 -14.12
C GLU A 2 -16.89 12.56 -14.32
N SER A 3 -16.95 13.87 -14.32
CA SER A 3 -15.81 14.77 -14.36
C SER A 3 -14.86 14.37 -13.22
N LEU A 4 -13.58 14.18 -13.55
CA LEU A 4 -12.50 14.23 -12.57
C LEU A 4 -12.50 15.66 -12.00
N GLU A 5 -13.38 15.95 -11.06
CA GLU A 5 -13.22 17.14 -10.25
C GLU A 5 -11.85 17.04 -9.62
N SER A 6 -11.00 17.96 -9.98
CA SER A 6 -9.69 18.14 -9.38
C SER A 6 -9.92 18.30 -7.88
N VAL A 7 -9.68 17.23 -7.13
CA VAL A 7 -9.57 17.36 -5.67
C VAL A 7 -8.44 18.35 -5.47
N GLU A 8 -8.77 19.57 -5.03
CA GLU A 8 -7.77 20.56 -4.64
C GLU A 8 -6.77 19.85 -3.75
N PRO A 9 -5.46 20.07 -3.93
CA PRO A 9 -4.47 19.42 -3.10
C PRO A 9 -4.72 19.82 -1.67
N GLN A 10 -5.35 18.92 -0.90
CA GLN A 10 -5.60 19.17 0.51
C GLN A 10 -4.27 19.42 1.17
N SER A 11 -4.18 20.51 1.92
CA SER A 11 -2.98 20.90 2.64
C SER A 11 -2.70 19.86 3.73
N GLY A 12 -1.77 18.95 3.45
CA GLY A 12 -1.24 18.05 4.46
C GLY A 12 -0.23 18.78 5.36
N ARG A 13 0.17 18.11 6.42
CA ARG A 13 1.18 18.59 7.35
C ARG A 13 2.27 17.56 7.59
N THR A 14 3.42 17.99 8.02
CA THR A 14 4.50 17.13 8.45
C THR A 14 4.34 16.81 9.93
N VAL A 15 4.48 15.55 10.29
CA VAL A 15 4.44 15.04 11.67
C VAL A 15 5.79 14.41 11.98
N ARG A 16 6.40 14.83 13.09
CA ARG A 16 7.66 14.27 13.55
C ARG A 16 7.43 12.92 14.23
N VAL A 17 8.11 11.87 13.74
CA VAL A 17 8.05 10.50 14.26
C VAL A 17 9.49 10.01 14.48
N GLY A 18 9.96 10.05 15.72
CA GLY A 18 11.36 9.81 16.02
C GLY A 18 12.27 10.76 15.24
N GLU A 19 13.16 10.21 14.41
CA GLU A 19 14.07 10.99 13.56
C GLU A 19 13.50 11.31 12.17
N ARG A 20 12.28 10.87 11.87
CA ARG A 20 11.64 11.03 10.55
C ARG A 20 10.57 12.10 10.57
N ASP A 21 10.45 12.80 9.46
CA ASP A 21 9.36 13.69 9.14
C ASP A 21 8.41 12.93 8.20
N ILE A 22 7.17 12.69 8.66
CA ILE A 22 6.14 12.00 7.89
C ILE A 22 5.12 13.04 7.41
N TYR A 23 4.99 13.18 6.10
CA TYR A 23 3.94 14.00 5.52
C TYR A 23 2.62 13.24 5.56
N VAL A 24 1.56 13.87 6.05
CA VAL A 24 0.23 13.27 6.20
C VAL A 24 -0.86 14.23 5.78
N VAL A 25 -1.86 13.70 5.08
CA VAL A 25 -3.12 14.37 4.79
C VAL A 25 -4.20 13.74 5.65
N GLU A 26 -5.00 14.56 6.33
CA GLU A 26 -6.15 14.11 7.11
C GLU A 26 -7.46 14.64 6.49
N MET A 27 -8.51 13.81 6.45
CA MET A 27 -9.83 14.13 5.90
C MET A 27 -10.92 13.41 6.68
N GLY A 28 -12.06 14.07 6.90
CA GLY A 28 -13.23 13.48 7.59
C GLY A 28 -13.06 13.42 9.11
N ASP A 29 -14.12 13.02 9.82
CA ASP A 29 -14.22 13.10 11.28
C ASP A 29 -14.66 11.79 11.95
N GLY A 30 -14.80 10.70 11.22
CA GLY A 30 -15.24 9.40 11.75
C GLY A 30 -14.15 8.63 12.49
N PRO A 31 -14.34 7.31 12.70
CA PRO A 31 -13.31 6.43 13.22
C PRO A 31 -12.02 6.53 12.39
N PRO A 32 -10.83 6.46 13.03
CA PRO A 32 -9.57 6.64 12.31
C PRO A 32 -9.29 5.49 11.35
N LEU A 33 -8.98 5.83 10.10
CA LEU A 33 -8.57 4.92 9.03
C LEU A 33 -7.24 5.36 8.44
N VAL A 34 -6.19 4.58 8.70
CA VAL A 34 -4.87 4.81 8.09
C VAL A 34 -4.82 4.14 6.73
N MET A 35 -4.47 4.89 5.68
CA MET A 35 -4.43 4.41 4.30
C MET A 35 -2.99 4.42 3.77
N LEU A 36 -2.40 3.24 3.60
CA LEU A 36 -1.01 3.02 3.22
C LEU A 36 -0.89 2.68 1.73
N HIS A 37 -0.15 3.49 0.99
CA HIS A 37 0.00 3.38 -0.45
C HIS A 37 0.96 2.26 -0.87
N GLY A 38 0.94 1.88 -2.15
CA GLY A 38 1.88 0.93 -2.76
C GLY A 38 3.25 1.53 -3.03
N GLY A 39 4.21 0.67 -3.38
CA GLY A 39 5.62 1.04 -3.57
C GLY A 39 6.03 1.38 -5.01
N GLY A 40 5.10 1.56 -5.94
CA GLY A 40 5.42 1.79 -7.35
C GLY A 40 6.13 3.12 -7.64
N PRO A 41 6.63 3.31 -8.87
CA PRO A 41 7.29 4.55 -9.29
C PRO A 41 6.47 5.79 -8.95
N GLY A 42 7.08 6.80 -8.31
CA GLY A 42 6.43 8.05 -7.94
C GLY A 42 5.18 7.89 -7.05
N ALA A 43 5.09 6.81 -6.28
CA ALA A 43 3.97 6.58 -5.37
C ALA A 43 3.96 7.57 -4.20
N SER A 44 2.77 7.91 -3.74
CA SER A 44 2.54 8.72 -2.53
C SER A 44 1.09 8.50 -2.03
N GLY A 45 0.78 8.99 -0.85
CA GLY A 45 -0.48 8.70 -0.18
C GLY A 45 -1.71 9.07 -0.98
N MET A 46 -2.01 10.36 -1.12
CA MET A 46 -3.25 10.83 -1.76
C MET A 46 -3.42 10.39 -3.21
N PRO A 47 -2.41 10.46 -4.09
CA PRO A 47 -2.54 9.99 -5.48
C PRO A 47 -2.88 8.50 -5.59
N ASN A 48 -2.44 7.66 -4.64
CA ASN A 48 -2.75 6.23 -4.64
C ASN A 48 -4.24 5.96 -4.38
N PHE A 49 -4.92 6.86 -3.67
CA PHE A 49 -6.32 6.74 -3.26
C PHE A 49 -7.22 7.85 -3.82
N ALA A 50 -6.82 8.47 -4.95
CA ALA A 50 -7.52 9.60 -5.54
C ALA A 50 -9.01 9.34 -5.85
N ARG A 51 -9.39 8.09 -6.14
CA ARG A 51 -10.78 7.68 -6.43
C ARG A 51 -11.56 7.23 -5.18
N ASN A 52 -10.93 7.27 -4.01
CA ASN A 52 -11.47 6.64 -2.80
C ASN A 52 -11.61 7.64 -1.65
N ALA A 53 -10.65 8.55 -1.49
CA ALA A 53 -10.55 9.40 -0.32
C ALA A 53 -11.80 10.24 -0.07
N SER A 54 -12.39 10.88 -1.11
CA SER A 54 -13.61 11.67 -0.98
C SER A 54 -14.85 10.87 -0.56
N VAL A 55 -14.89 9.58 -0.92
CA VAL A 55 -15.99 8.68 -0.53
C VAL A 55 -15.79 8.19 0.89
N LEU A 56 -14.59 7.69 1.20
CA LEU A 56 -14.28 7.11 2.52
C LEU A 56 -14.28 8.16 3.64
N SER A 57 -13.88 9.40 3.35
CA SER A 57 -13.87 10.50 4.33
C SER A 57 -15.27 10.91 4.84
N ARG A 58 -16.34 10.45 4.18
CA ARG A 58 -17.72 10.66 4.67
C ARG A 58 -18.05 9.80 5.89
N SER A 59 -17.29 8.70 6.10
CA SER A 59 -17.53 7.73 7.16
C SER A 59 -16.38 7.61 8.14
N PHE A 60 -15.16 8.00 7.74
CA PHE A 60 -13.93 7.79 8.50
C PHE A 60 -13.08 9.07 8.55
N ARG A 61 -12.34 9.25 9.65
CA ARG A 61 -11.20 10.16 9.68
C ARG A 61 -10.03 9.47 8.97
N LEU A 62 -9.80 9.84 7.74
CA LEU A 62 -8.68 9.34 6.95
C LEU A 62 -7.37 9.93 7.44
N ILE A 63 -6.37 9.09 7.59
CA ILE A 63 -4.97 9.45 7.86
C ILE A 63 -4.17 8.85 6.70
N VAL A 64 -3.75 9.70 5.77
CA VAL A 64 -3.13 9.29 4.52
C VAL A 64 -1.68 9.78 4.48
N PRO A 65 -0.71 9.00 5.02
CA PRO A 65 0.68 9.38 5.00
C PRO A 65 1.32 9.11 3.62
N ASP A 66 2.32 9.90 3.28
CA ASP A 66 3.39 9.43 2.43
C ASP A 66 4.29 8.54 3.30
N MET A 67 4.44 7.26 2.96
CA MET A 67 5.30 6.37 3.75
C MET A 67 6.77 6.77 3.65
N PRO A 68 7.62 6.44 4.64
CA PRO A 68 9.07 6.65 4.55
C PRO A 68 9.64 6.17 3.22
N GLY A 69 10.52 6.96 2.62
CA GLY A 69 11.08 6.70 1.30
C GLY A 69 10.30 7.30 0.14
N TYR A 70 9.08 7.79 0.37
CA TYR A 70 8.16 8.26 -0.69
C TYR A 70 7.69 9.69 -0.48
N GLY A 71 7.19 10.28 -1.55
CA GLY A 71 6.51 11.57 -1.56
C GLY A 71 7.27 12.65 -0.80
N ARG A 72 6.61 13.30 0.15
CA ARG A 72 7.16 14.41 0.96
C ARG A 72 7.73 13.95 2.31
N SER A 73 7.69 12.65 2.61
CA SER A 73 8.27 12.09 3.83
C SER A 73 9.77 11.89 3.72
N THR A 74 10.45 11.77 4.86
CA THR A 74 11.87 11.44 4.96
C THR A 74 12.22 10.25 4.08
N LYS A 75 13.30 10.35 3.30
CA LYS A 75 13.75 9.30 2.39
C LYS A 75 14.56 8.23 3.13
N GLY A 76 14.57 7.06 2.52
CA GLY A 76 15.23 5.88 3.05
C GLY A 76 14.32 4.95 3.86
N VAL A 77 14.55 3.66 3.67
CA VAL A 77 13.89 2.54 4.34
C VAL A 77 14.97 1.57 4.80
N ASP A 78 14.82 0.96 5.96
CA ASP A 78 15.71 -0.12 6.38
C ASP A 78 15.50 -1.33 5.45
N ARG A 79 16.49 -1.60 4.61
CA ARG A 79 16.43 -2.70 3.63
C ARG A 79 16.56 -4.08 4.25
N ASN A 80 17.00 -4.16 5.51
CA ASN A 80 17.10 -5.43 6.21
C ASN A 80 15.76 -5.87 6.79
N ASP A 81 14.84 -4.92 7.10
CA ASP A 81 13.48 -5.19 7.58
C ASP A 81 12.51 -4.12 7.05
N PRO A 82 12.27 -4.05 5.73
CA PRO A 82 11.51 -2.95 5.14
C PRO A 82 10.05 -2.89 5.63
N PHE A 83 9.41 -4.03 5.82
CA PHE A 83 8.03 -4.07 6.29
C PHE A 83 7.93 -3.66 7.78
N GLY A 84 8.88 -4.11 8.60
CA GLY A 84 8.95 -3.72 10.02
C GLY A 84 9.33 -2.26 10.21
N ASP A 85 10.22 -1.72 9.38
CA ASP A 85 10.59 -0.31 9.42
C ASP A 85 9.39 0.60 9.11
N LEU A 86 8.63 0.27 8.04
CA LEU A 86 7.41 0.98 7.70
C LEU A 86 6.34 0.82 8.78
N ALA A 87 6.14 -0.39 9.30
CA ALA A 87 5.17 -0.66 10.37
C ALA A 87 5.47 0.16 11.64
N ARG A 88 6.73 0.18 12.10
CA ARG A 88 7.18 0.98 13.25
C ARG A 88 6.99 2.48 13.03
N SER A 89 7.26 2.97 11.80
CA SER A 89 7.04 4.37 11.45
C SER A 89 5.56 4.73 11.50
N MET A 90 4.67 3.85 11.03
CA MET A 90 3.22 4.09 11.08
C MET A 90 2.68 3.98 12.51
N LEU A 91 3.21 3.08 13.33
CA LEU A 91 2.87 3.02 14.74
C LEU A 91 3.26 4.31 15.48
N GLY A 92 4.47 4.81 15.23
CA GLY A 92 4.91 6.10 15.77
C GLY A 92 4.09 7.29 15.26
N LEU A 93 3.57 7.21 14.02
CA LEU A 93 2.64 8.23 13.50
C LEU A 93 1.31 8.21 14.28
N LEU A 94 0.76 7.03 14.57
CA LEU A 94 -0.44 6.91 15.40
C LEU A 94 -0.22 7.54 16.79
N ASP A 95 0.93 7.28 17.41
CA ASP A 95 1.28 7.86 18.72
C ASP A 95 1.37 9.39 18.66
N ALA A 96 2.06 9.93 17.65
CA ALA A 96 2.21 11.37 17.45
C ALA A 96 0.87 12.08 17.15
N LEU A 97 -0.10 11.36 16.58
CA LEU A 97 -1.45 11.84 16.31
C LEU A 97 -2.43 11.59 17.46
N ASN A 98 -1.98 10.99 18.58
CA ASN A 98 -2.81 10.55 19.70
C ASN A 98 -3.95 9.61 19.28
N VAL A 99 -3.68 8.71 18.33
CA VAL A 99 -4.60 7.69 17.86
C VAL A 99 -4.29 6.37 18.56
N GLY A 100 -5.11 5.98 19.54
CA GLY A 100 -4.90 4.75 20.32
C GLY A 100 -5.10 3.48 19.51
N LYS A 101 -6.15 3.44 18.65
CA LYS A 101 -6.51 2.30 17.81
C LYS A 101 -7.08 2.81 16.48
N ALA A 102 -6.79 2.16 15.37
CA ALA A 102 -7.25 2.56 14.04
C ALA A 102 -7.61 1.36 13.17
N HIS A 103 -8.46 1.57 12.19
CA HIS A 103 -8.53 0.70 11.02
C HIS A 103 -7.30 0.93 10.14
N LEU A 104 -6.77 -0.12 9.53
CA LEU A 104 -5.68 -0.03 8.57
C LEU A 104 -6.14 -0.51 7.19
N LEU A 105 -5.83 0.25 6.17
CA LEU A 105 -6.01 -0.09 4.78
C LEU A 105 -4.67 0.02 4.08
N GLY A 106 -4.23 -1.03 3.41
CA GLY A 106 -2.94 -1.03 2.74
C GLY A 106 -2.94 -1.71 1.38
N ASN A 107 -2.33 -1.03 0.40
CA ASN A 107 -2.11 -1.56 -0.93
C ASN A 107 -0.67 -2.05 -1.08
N SER A 108 -0.45 -3.27 -1.57
CA SER A 108 0.87 -3.77 -1.94
C SER A 108 1.89 -3.65 -0.80
N LEU A 109 2.92 -2.81 -0.92
CA LEU A 109 3.88 -2.48 0.12
C LEU A 109 3.19 -1.94 1.38
N GLY A 110 2.21 -1.05 1.22
CA GLY A 110 1.40 -0.55 2.32
C GLY A 110 0.56 -1.66 2.97
N GLY A 111 0.13 -2.66 2.20
CA GLY A 111 -0.54 -3.86 2.71
C GLY A 111 0.40 -4.73 3.56
N ALA A 112 1.65 -4.89 3.12
CA ALA A 112 2.66 -5.58 3.91
C ALA A 112 2.97 -4.83 5.22
N ALA A 113 3.11 -3.51 5.16
CA ALA A 113 3.33 -2.67 6.33
C ALA A 113 2.15 -2.72 7.32
N ALA A 114 0.90 -2.66 6.81
CA ALA A 114 -0.31 -2.78 7.63
C ALA A 114 -0.41 -4.13 8.32
N LEU A 115 -0.17 -5.23 7.58
CA LEU A 115 -0.19 -6.58 8.15
C LEU A 115 0.92 -6.77 9.18
N ARG A 116 2.13 -6.27 8.88
CA ARG A 116 3.25 -6.32 9.83
C ARG A 116 2.96 -5.52 11.11
N LEU A 117 2.35 -4.33 11.00
CA LEU A 117 1.92 -3.55 12.15
C LEU A 117 0.90 -4.32 12.99
N ALA A 118 -0.09 -4.95 12.35
CA ALA A 118 -1.10 -5.74 13.04
C ALA A 118 -0.52 -6.95 13.76
N ILE A 119 0.50 -7.60 13.19
CA ILE A 119 1.23 -8.70 13.84
C ILE A 119 2.04 -8.21 15.06
N GLU A 120 2.67 -7.05 14.96
CA GLU A 120 3.54 -6.51 16.02
C GLU A 120 2.79 -5.78 17.14
N ALA A 121 1.67 -5.13 16.80
CA ALA A 121 0.87 -4.33 17.73
C ALA A 121 -0.65 -4.57 17.52
N PRO A 122 -1.15 -5.78 17.74
CA PRO A 122 -2.53 -6.16 17.46
C PRO A 122 -3.57 -5.28 18.19
N ASP A 123 -3.25 -4.83 19.39
CA ASP A 123 -4.13 -3.95 20.18
C ASP A 123 -4.33 -2.55 19.56
N ARG A 124 -3.46 -2.16 18.63
CA ARG A 124 -3.51 -0.88 17.91
C ARG A 124 -4.35 -0.93 16.63
N VAL A 125 -4.81 -2.12 16.23
CA VAL A 125 -5.51 -2.36 14.97
C VAL A 125 -6.93 -2.86 15.25
N ASP A 126 -7.91 -2.12 14.73
CA ASP A 126 -9.31 -2.51 14.87
C ASP A 126 -9.73 -3.49 13.78
N ARG A 127 -9.59 -3.10 12.51
CA ARG A 127 -9.87 -3.92 11.33
C ARG A 127 -8.83 -3.67 10.25
N LEU A 128 -8.64 -4.66 9.38
CA LEU A 128 -7.72 -4.61 8.25
C LEU A 128 -8.46 -4.67 6.92
N VAL A 129 -7.99 -3.86 5.95
CA VAL A 129 -8.30 -4.04 4.53
C VAL A 129 -6.98 -4.14 3.77
N LEU A 130 -6.71 -5.27 3.14
CA LEU A 130 -5.46 -5.56 2.44
C LEU A 130 -5.72 -5.71 0.94
N LEU A 131 -5.02 -4.91 0.13
CA LEU A 131 -5.15 -4.89 -1.33
C LEU A 131 -3.89 -5.46 -1.97
N GLY A 132 -3.96 -6.69 -2.48
CA GLY A 132 -2.82 -7.35 -3.09
C GLY A 132 -1.51 -7.19 -2.28
N PRO A 133 -1.49 -7.49 -0.97
CA PRO A 133 -0.36 -7.17 -0.10
C PRO A 133 0.93 -7.83 -0.57
N GLY A 134 2.05 -7.12 -0.42
CA GLY A 134 3.38 -7.69 -0.59
C GLY A 134 3.73 -8.66 0.54
N GLY A 135 4.77 -9.46 0.34
CA GLY A 135 5.27 -10.36 1.38
C GLY A 135 4.38 -11.56 1.68
N ILE A 136 3.57 -12.02 0.72
CA ILE A 136 2.72 -13.19 0.88
C ILE A 136 3.26 -14.35 0.05
N ASP A 137 3.68 -15.42 0.72
CA ASP A 137 4.34 -16.60 0.11
C ASP A 137 5.53 -16.23 -0.80
N SER A 138 6.18 -15.11 -0.55
CA SER A 138 7.27 -14.58 -1.38
C SER A 138 8.52 -15.47 -1.35
N SER A 139 8.72 -16.24 -0.30
CA SER A 139 9.82 -17.23 -0.20
C SER A 139 9.54 -18.55 -0.92
N ARG A 140 8.31 -18.79 -1.35
CA ARG A 140 7.84 -20.08 -1.91
C ARG A 140 7.75 -20.09 -3.43
N ARG A 141 7.94 -18.93 -4.05
CA ARG A 141 7.84 -18.78 -5.51
C ARG A 141 8.82 -17.73 -6.01
N PRO A 142 9.26 -17.82 -7.26
CA PRO A 142 10.05 -16.76 -7.86
C PRO A 142 9.21 -15.47 -7.96
N PRO A 143 9.87 -14.29 -7.94
CA PRO A 143 9.19 -13.03 -8.19
C PRO A 143 8.56 -13.02 -9.59
N THR A 144 7.43 -12.37 -9.71
CA THR A 144 6.77 -12.13 -11.01
C THR A 144 7.61 -11.15 -11.86
N GLU A 145 7.35 -11.11 -13.17
CA GLU A 145 7.98 -10.15 -14.06
C GLU A 145 7.63 -8.70 -13.63
N GLY A 146 6.36 -8.44 -13.28
CA GLY A 146 5.94 -7.12 -12.81
C GLY A 146 6.63 -6.69 -11.51
N LEU A 147 6.85 -7.61 -10.57
CA LEU A 147 7.63 -7.32 -9.37
C LEU A 147 9.11 -7.04 -9.71
N LEU A 148 9.68 -7.77 -10.67
CA LEU A 148 11.06 -7.51 -11.12
C LEU A 148 11.18 -6.12 -11.79
N HIS A 149 10.23 -5.73 -12.64
CA HIS A 149 10.20 -4.39 -13.25
C HIS A 149 10.12 -3.30 -12.17
N LEU A 150 9.32 -3.52 -11.12
CA LEU A 150 9.24 -2.61 -9.98
C LEU A 150 10.58 -2.48 -9.24
N LEU A 151 11.21 -3.60 -8.89
CA LEU A 151 12.46 -3.63 -8.13
C LEU A 151 13.66 -3.08 -8.92
N ASP A 152 13.63 -3.19 -10.25
CA ASP A 152 14.69 -2.71 -11.15
C ASP A 152 14.43 -1.30 -11.70
N TYR A 153 13.33 -0.64 -11.29
CA TYR A 153 12.92 0.65 -11.84
C TYR A 153 14.03 1.71 -11.77
N TYR A 154 14.72 1.80 -10.63
CA TYR A 154 15.82 2.74 -10.40
C TYR A 154 17.20 2.18 -10.80
N SER A 155 17.28 0.97 -11.33
CA SER A 155 18.53 0.31 -11.71
C SER A 155 18.95 0.62 -13.15
N GLY A 156 20.23 0.39 -13.47
CA GLY A 156 20.77 0.58 -14.80
C GLY A 156 20.80 2.06 -15.20
N GLU A 157 20.10 2.44 -16.25
CA GLU A 157 19.97 3.84 -16.70
C GLU A 157 19.14 4.73 -15.74
N GLY A 158 18.59 4.14 -14.68
CA GLY A 158 17.72 4.84 -13.73
C GLY A 158 16.26 4.89 -14.18
N PRO A 159 15.45 5.81 -13.58
CA PRO A 159 14.05 5.96 -13.91
C PRO A 159 13.88 6.58 -15.31
N THR A 160 13.11 5.92 -16.18
CA THR A 160 12.70 6.47 -17.46
C THR A 160 11.18 6.47 -17.57
N ARG A 161 10.64 7.30 -18.48
CA ARG A 161 9.19 7.36 -18.73
C ARG A 161 8.68 6.03 -19.28
N GLU A 162 9.48 5.37 -20.12
CA GLU A 162 9.17 4.08 -20.71
C GLU A 162 9.05 2.98 -19.65
N LYS A 163 9.97 2.91 -18.70
CA LYS A 163 9.88 1.97 -17.56
C LYS A 163 8.65 2.26 -16.70
N CYS A 164 8.36 3.54 -16.45
CA CYS A 164 7.18 3.96 -15.69
C CYS A 164 5.89 3.53 -16.41
N GLU A 165 5.78 3.82 -17.70
CA GLU A 165 4.65 3.44 -18.52
C GLU A 165 4.48 1.93 -18.63
N GLN A 166 5.57 1.18 -18.84
CA GLN A 166 5.55 -0.27 -18.86
C GLN A 166 4.99 -0.82 -17.55
N PHE A 167 5.52 -0.39 -16.41
CA PHE A 167 5.04 -0.85 -15.12
C PHE A 167 3.57 -0.50 -14.90
N LEU A 168 3.16 0.74 -15.15
CA LEU A 168 1.80 1.19 -14.90
C LEU A 168 0.77 0.53 -15.83
N ARG A 169 1.06 0.43 -17.15
CA ARG A 169 0.10 -0.12 -18.11
C ARG A 169 0.12 -1.63 -18.23
N LYS A 170 1.30 -2.26 -18.09
CA LYS A 170 1.42 -3.70 -18.35
C LYS A 170 1.38 -4.53 -17.09
N ASP A 171 1.92 -4.00 -15.98
CA ASP A 171 2.07 -4.79 -14.76
C ASP A 171 1.05 -4.40 -13.68
N LEU A 172 0.75 -3.09 -13.54
CA LEU A 172 -0.05 -2.59 -12.43
C LEU A 172 -1.56 -2.76 -12.65
N VAL A 173 -2.07 -2.49 -13.85
CA VAL A 173 -3.51 -2.56 -14.17
C VAL A 173 -3.82 -3.66 -15.17
N PHE A 174 -5.05 -4.13 -15.19
CA PHE A 174 -5.54 -5.12 -16.16
C PHE A 174 -5.64 -4.50 -17.55
N ASP A 175 -6.34 -3.36 -17.67
CA ASP A 175 -6.51 -2.63 -18.94
C ASP A 175 -5.63 -1.38 -18.95
N GLY A 176 -4.41 -1.53 -19.43
CA GLY A 176 -3.46 -0.43 -19.56
C GLY A 176 -3.91 0.69 -20.51
N ALA A 177 -4.77 0.38 -21.48
CA ALA A 177 -5.29 1.39 -22.41
C ALA A 177 -6.26 2.37 -21.72
N ALA A 178 -6.94 1.92 -20.68
CA ALA A 178 -7.84 2.76 -19.89
C ALA A 178 -7.11 3.71 -18.91
N LEU A 179 -5.78 3.54 -18.71
CA LEU A 179 -5.01 4.40 -17.81
C LEU A 179 -4.61 5.70 -18.53
N PRO A 180 -5.04 6.89 -18.06
CA PRO A 180 -4.71 8.17 -18.71
C PRO A 180 -3.20 8.47 -18.69
N ASP A 181 -2.69 9.05 -19.79
CA ASP A 181 -1.28 9.49 -19.86
C ASP A 181 -0.90 10.46 -18.75
N ALA A 182 -1.82 11.35 -18.34
CA ALA A 182 -1.61 12.28 -17.26
C ALA A 182 -1.22 11.59 -15.93
N VAL A 183 -1.73 10.37 -15.68
CA VAL A 183 -1.35 9.58 -14.50
C VAL A 183 0.08 9.08 -14.65
N ILE A 184 0.46 8.63 -15.84
CA ILE A 184 1.82 8.17 -16.12
C ILE A 184 2.81 9.33 -15.96
N ASP A 185 2.49 10.48 -16.57
CA ASP A 185 3.35 11.66 -16.54
C ASP A 185 3.54 12.17 -15.09
N ALA A 186 2.46 12.23 -14.30
CA ALA A 186 2.54 12.64 -12.90
C ALA A 186 3.38 11.65 -12.06
N ARG A 187 3.20 10.35 -12.26
CA ARG A 187 3.95 9.30 -11.56
C ARG A 187 5.42 9.31 -11.97
N TYR A 188 5.71 9.48 -13.25
CA TYR A 188 7.07 9.61 -13.73
C TYR A 188 7.74 10.86 -13.17
N ALA A 189 7.11 12.03 -13.25
CA ALA A 189 7.65 13.26 -12.69
C ALA A 189 7.96 13.14 -11.19
N ALA A 190 7.06 12.53 -10.41
CA ALA A 190 7.27 12.28 -8.98
C ALA A 190 8.41 11.27 -8.71
N SER A 191 8.69 10.35 -9.64
CA SER A 191 9.78 9.38 -9.50
C SER A 191 11.18 9.96 -9.73
N LEU A 192 11.25 11.18 -10.27
CA LEU A 192 12.51 11.89 -10.54
C LEU A 192 13.05 12.69 -9.34
N ASP A 193 12.44 12.56 -8.17
CA ASP A 193 12.96 13.16 -6.94
C ASP A 193 14.41 12.70 -6.70
N PRO A 194 15.40 13.63 -6.65
CA PRO A 194 16.81 13.29 -6.50
C PRO A 194 17.12 12.49 -5.23
N GLU A 195 16.39 12.74 -4.14
CA GLU A 195 16.58 12.01 -2.88
C GLU A 195 16.07 10.56 -2.99
N VAL A 196 14.98 10.34 -3.75
CA VAL A 196 14.47 8.99 -4.04
C VAL A 196 15.43 8.25 -4.96
N ILE A 197 15.96 8.91 -5.99
CA ILE A 197 16.95 8.32 -6.91
C ILE A 197 18.22 7.91 -6.16
N ALA A 198 18.69 8.76 -5.25
CA ALA A 198 19.89 8.49 -4.44
C ALA A 198 19.69 7.33 -3.44
N ASN A 199 18.47 7.15 -2.93
CA ASN A 199 18.14 6.10 -1.97
C ASN A 199 16.74 5.51 -2.24
N PRO A 200 16.58 4.71 -3.32
CA PRO A 200 15.29 4.15 -3.69
C PRO A 200 14.70 3.26 -2.58
N PRO A 201 13.41 3.41 -2.26
CA PRO A 201 12.78 2.66 -1.17
C PRO A 201 12.61 1.16 -1.47
N LEU A 202 12.47 0.82 -2.75
CA LEU A 202 12.41 -0.56 -3.24
C LEU A 202 13.51 -0.80 -4.27
N VAL A 203 14.31 -1.81 -4.04
CA VAL A 203 15.36 -2.28 -4.95
C VAL A 203 15.48 -3.79 -4.84
N ARG A 204 16.03 -4.42 -5.88
CA ARG A 204 16.38 -5.83 -5.82
C ARG A 204 17.45 -6.04 -4.74
N PRO A 205 17.23 -6.94 -3.77
CA PRO A 205 18.26 -7.25 -2.77
C PRO A 205 19.53 -7.77 -3.44
N LYS A 206 20.69 -7.30 -2.97
CA LYS A 206 21.99 -7.82 -3.44
C LYS A 206 22.26 -9.21 -2.90
N ASP A 207 21.92 -9.42 -1.63
CA ASP A 207 21.98 -10.70 -0.94
C ASP A 207 20.56 -11.16 -0.62
N LEU A 208 20.35 -12.47 -0.55
CA LEU A 208 19.04 -13.00 -0.16
C LEU A 208 18.82 -12.69 1.33
N PRO A 209 17.87 -11.81 1.67
CA PRO A 209 17.56 -11.53 3.07
C PRO A 209 16.96 -12.78 3.74
N ASP A 210 16.91 -12.78 5.08
CA ASP A 210 16.17 -13.81 5.81
C ASP A 210 14.72 -13.86 5.26
N PRO A 211 14.27 -15.02 4.75
CA PRO A 211 12.93 -15.14 4.19
C PRO A 211 11.83 -14.65 5.16
N ARG A 212 12.03 -14.77 6.46
CA ARG A 212 11.07 -14.33 7.48
C ARG A 212 10.83 -12.82 7.51
N VAL A 213 11.77 -12.05 6.97
CA VAL A 213 11.64 -10.58 6.88
C VAL A 213 10.76 -10.17 5.71
N LEU A 214 10.84 -10.91 4.59
CA LEU A 214 10.12 -10.60 3.36
C LEU A 214 8.90 -11.48 3.11
N ASP A 215 8.68 -12.54 3.90
CA ASP A 215 7.52 -13.43 3.80
C ASP A 215 6.75 -13.47 5.12
N LEU A 216 5.73 -12.64 5.21
CA LEU A 216 4.89 -12.50 6.41
C LEU A 216 4.09 -13.80 6.70
N THR A 217 3.94 -14.69 5.73
CA THR A 217 3.27 -15.99 5.95
C THR A 217 4.11 -16.97 6.76
N LEU A 218 5.38 -16.66 6.98
CA LEU A 218 6.27 -17.43 7.84
C LEU A 218 6.20 -16.98 9.31
N ASP A 219 5.56 -15.85 9.62
CA ASP A 219 5.40 -15.40 11.00
C ASP A 219 4.31 -16.22 11.71
N PRO A 220 4.65 -16.97 12.77
CA PRO A 220 3.67 -17.82 13.46
C PRO A 220 2.56 -17.02 14.15
N ARG A 221 2.77 -15.73 14.44
CA ARG A 221 1.77 -14.85 15.06
C ARG A 221 0.61 -14.53 14.13
N LEU A 222 0.78 -14.73 12.82
CA LEU A 222 -0.29 -14.51 11.83
C LEU A 222 -1.56 -15.33 12.14
N GLY A 223 -1.37 -16.57 12.62
CA GLY A 223 -2.48 -17.44 13.02
C GLY A 223 -3.22 -17.04 14.31
N ALA A 224 -2.65 -16.09 15.07
CA ALA A 224 -3.25 -15.53 16.26
C ALA A 224 -3.81 -14.11 16.06
N LEU A 225 -3.76 -13.58 14.84
CA LEU A 225 -4.25 -12.24 14.53
C LEU A 225 -5.78 -12.24 14.43
N GLU A 226 -6.43 -11.74 15.47
CA GLU A 226 -7.89 -11.73 15.59
C GLU A 226 -8.58 -10.55 14.89
N ALA A 227 -7.83 -9.51 14.52
CA ALA A 227 -8.39 -8.35 13.83
C ALA A 227 -9.16 -8.78 12.57
N PRO A 228 -10.47 -8.48 12.45
CA PRO A 228 -11.24 -8.82 11.26
C PRO A 228 -10.57 -8.22 10.02
N THR A 229 -10.31 -9.06 9.04
CA THR A 229 -9.52 -8.71 7.86
C THR A 229 -10.31 -8.97 6.59
N LEU A 230 -10.36 -7.98 5.70
CA LEU A 230 -10.86 -8.13 4.34
C LEU A 230 -9.68 -8.06 3.36
N VAL A 231 -9.45 -9.12 2.63
CA VAL A 231 -8.45 -9.17 1.55
C VAL A 231 -9.15 -8.95 0.21
N LEU A 232 -8.74 -7.93 -0.53
CA LEU A 232 -9.23 -7.58 -1.84
C LEU A 232 -8.10 -7.78 -2.87
N TRP A 233 -8.36 -8.55 -3.95
CA TRP A 233 -7.29 -8.88 -4.90
C TRP A 233 -7.81 -8.95 -6.33
N GLY A 234 -7.03 -8.43 -7.27
CA GLY A 234 -7.28 -8.63 -8.69
C GLY A 234 -6.81 -10.01 -9.14
N VAL A 235 -7.65 -10.73 -9.87
CA VAL A 235 -7.33 -12.09 -10.36
C VAL A 235 -6.13 -12.05 -11.31
N GLU A 236 -6.02 -10.98 -12.09
CA GLU A 236 -4.95 -10.77 -13.08
C GLU A 236 -3.81 -9.89 -12.57
N ASP A 237 -3.58 -9.88 -11.25
CA ASP A 237 -2.46 -9.19 -10.63
C ASP A 237 -1.12 -9.79 -11.11
N ARG A 238 -0.34 -8.97 -11.81
CA ARG A 238 0.96 -9.34 -12.39
C ARG A 238 2.15 -8.94 -11.51
N VAL A 239 1.88 -8.26 -10.38
CA VAL A 239 2.91 -7.87 -9.40
C VAL A 239 2.92 -8.88 -8.26
N ASN A 240 1.81 -9.01 -7.54
CA ASN A 240 1.62 -9.97 -6.46
C ASN A 240 0.54 -10.98 -6.86
N PRO A 241 0.86 -12.27 -7.05
CA PRO A 241 -0.11 -13.25 -7.53
C PRO A 241 -1.31 -13.42 -6.60
N ALA A 242 -2.53 -13.44 -7.16
CA ALA A 242 -3.78 -13.54 -6.41
C ALA A 242 -3.91 -14.82 -5.56
N SER A 243 -3.09 -15.84 -5.82
CA SER A 243 -2.96 -17.02 -4.95
C SER A 243 -2.51 -16.70 -3.52
N GLY A 244 -1.97 -15.50 -3.27
CA GLY A 244 -1.72 -14.98 -1.93
C GLY A 244 -3.00 -14.79 -1.08
N GLY A 245 -4.13 -14.49 -1.72
CA GLY A 245 -5.41 -14.32 -1.02
C GLY A 245 -5.86 -15.57 -0.27
N PRO A 246 -6.06 -16.71 -0.95
CA PRO A 246 -6.36 -17.98 -0.27
C PRO A 246 -5.29 -18.40 0.75
N SER A 247 -4.04 -18.03 0.52
CA SER A 247 -2.95 -18.30 1.47
C SER A 247 -3.12 -17.55 2.78
N LEU A 248 -3.49 -16.27 2.73
CA LEU A 248 -3.82 -15.48 3.93
C LEU A 248 -5.09 -16.01 4.62
N GLN A 249 -6.16 -16.25 3.86
CA GLN A 249 -7.42 -16.77 4.39
C GLN A 249 -7.25 -18.10 5.14
N ALA A 250 -6.37 -18.98 4.65
CA ALA A 250 -6.09 -20.25 5.30
C ALA A 250 -5.28 -20.11 6.61
N ARG A 251 -4.63 -18.98 6.84
CA ARG A 251 -3.74 -18.76 8.00
C ARG A 251 -4.31 -17.84 9.06
N MET A 252 -5.18 -16.92 8.66
CA MET A 252 -5.75 -15.91 9.56
C MET A 252 -7.17 -16.33 9.98
N PRO A 253 -7.52 -16.31 11.28
CA PRO A 253 -8.79 -16.82 11.78
C PRO A 253 -10.00 -16.04 11.29
N ASN A 254 -9.87 -14.72 11.12
CA ASN A 254 -10.96 -13.79 10.77
C ASN A 254 -10.65 -13.08 9.43
N CYS A 255 -10.45 -13.85 8.36
CA CYS A 255 -10.03 -13.33 7.07
C CYS A 255 -11.05 -13.66 5.96
N ASP A 256 -11.71 -12.64 5.45
CA ASP A 256 -12.55 -12.73 4.26
C ASP A 256 -11.76 -12.36 3.01
N LEU A 257 -12.05 -13.00 1.90
CA LEU A 257 -11.39 -12.79 0.62
C LEU A 257 -12.40 -12.45 -0.47
N TYR A 258 -12.13 -11.37 -1.21
CA TYR A 258 -12.86 -11.03 -2.42
C TYR A 258 -11.89 -10.90 -3.61
N LEU A 259 -12.13 -11.69 -4.66
CA LEU A 259 -11.33 -11.67 -5.89
C LEU A 259 -12.10 -10.95 -7.01
N PHE A 260 -11.47 -9.95 -7.60
CA PHE A 260 -12.02 -9.18 -8.70
C PHE A 260 -11.51 -9.72 -10.04
N SER A 261 -12.39 -10.26 -10.87
CA SER A 261 -12.05 -10.62 -12.25
C SER A 261 -11.75 -9.39 -13.11
N ARG A 262 -10.91 -9.55 -14.12
CA ARG A 262 -10.49 -8.49 -15.04
C ARG A 262 -9.95 -7.27 -14.29
N THR A 263 -9.09 -7.52 -13.29
CA THR A 263 -8.53 -6.51 -12.40
C THR A 263 -7.07 -6.88 -12.10
N GLY A 264 -6.18 -5.93 -12.25
CA GLY A 264 -4.75 -6.07 -11.94
C GLY A 264 -4.45 -5.78 -10.47
N HIS A 265 -3.26 -5.25 -10.24
CA HIS A 265 -2.73 -4.97 -8.90
C HIS A 265 -3.35 -3.73 -8.24
N TRP A 266 -3.93 -2.80 -9.02
CA TRP A 266 -4.43 -1.51 -8.53
C TRP A 266 -5.95 -1.52 -8.35
N VAL A 267 -6.46 -2.45 -7.52
CA VAL A 267 -7.90 -2.70 -7.28
C VAL A 267 -8.67 -1.42 -6.96
N GLN A 268 -8.15 -0.58 -6.06
CA GLN A 268 -8.80 0.67 -5.63
C GLN A 268 -8.89 1.73 -6.74
N TRP A 269 -8.14 1.55 -7.81
CA TRP A 269 -8.23 2.39 -9.02
C TRP A 269 -9.19 1.78 -10.05
N GLU A 270 -9.00 0.49 -10.37
CA GLU A 270 -9.73 -0.19 -11.44
C GLU A 270 -11.18 -0.48 -11.06
N ARG A 271 -11.43 -0.79 -9.81
CA ARG A 271 -12.72 -1.17 -9.24
C ARG A 271 -13.13 -0.25 -8.08
N ALA A 272 -12.93 1.07 -8.26
CA ALA A 272 -13.08 2.07 -7.18
C ALA A 272 -14.44 2.02 -6.47
N ALA A 273 -15.53 1.87 -7.20
CA ALA A 273 -16.88 1.83 -6.63
C ALA A 273 -17.09 0.60 -5.73
N GLU A 274 -16.76 -0.57 -6.26
CA GLU A 274 -16.89 -1.85 -5.53
C GLU A 274 -15.92 -1.92 -4.35
N PHE A 275 -14.69 -1.44 -4.54
CA PHE A 275 -13.71 -1.31 -3.47
C PHE A 275 -14.21 -0.43 -2.34
N ASN A 276 -14.73 0.78 -2.65
CA ASN A 276 -15.25 1.71 -1.64
C ASN A 276 -16.41 1.07 -0.87
N ALA A 277 -17.35 0.43 -1.58
CA ALA A 277 -18.50 -0.22 -0.95
C ALA A 277 -18.08 -1.37 -0.02
N ALA A 278 -17.20 -2.26 -0.46
CA ALA A 278 -16.70 -3.38 0.33
C ALA A 278 -15.92 -2.89 1.56
N THR A 279 -15.08 -1.86 1.39
CA THR A 279 -14.29 -1.25 2.48
C THR A 279 -15.21 -0.65 3.54
N ILE A 280 -16.19 0.18 3.14
CA ILE A 280 -17.14 0.79 4.08
C ILE A 280 -17.94 -0.30 4.80
N ALA A 281 -18.47 -1.28 4.07
CA ALA A 281 -19.24 -2.37 4.68
C ALA A 281 -18.42 -3.11 5.74
N HIS A 282 -17.18 -3.50 5.41
CA HIS A 282 -16.31 -4.23 6.34
C HIS A 282 -15.91 -3.41 7.57
N LEU A 283 -15.55 -2.12 7.38
CA LEU A 283 -15.07 -1.29 8.47
C LEU A 283 -16.18 -0.73 9.38
N SER A 284 -17.44 -0.73 8.91
CA SER A 284 -18.60 -0.24 9.69
C SER A 284 -19.31 -1.34 10.49
N LEU A 285 -18.90 -2.60 10.39
CA LEU A 285 -19.48 -3.68 11.18
C LEU A 285 -19.11 -3.47 12.66
N SER A 286 -20.10 -3.52 13.54
CA SER A 286 -19.86 -3.58 14.99
C SER A 286 -19.12 -4.89 15.32
N ALA A 287 -18.14 -4.81 16.22
CA ALA A 287 -17.41 -5.96 16.74
C ALA A 287 -18.33 -6.84 17.60
#